data_d4486e22c44c3d13f7cd5c923ff2cc1e
#
_entry.id   d4486e22c44c3d13f7cd5c923ff2cc1e
#
_cell.length_a   1.000
_cell.length_b   1.000
_cell.length_c   1.000
_cell.angle_alpha   90.00
_cell.angle_beta   90.00
_cell.angle_gamma   90.00
#
_symmetry.space_group_name_H-M   'P 1'
#
loop_
_entity.id
_entity.type
_entity.pdbx_description
1 polymer ?
#
loop_
_entity_poly.entity_id
_entity_poly.type
_entity_poly.pdbx_seq_one_letter_code
_entity_poly.pdbx_strand_id
1 'polypeptide(L)'
;YDEYLEGIPGTILTLTDARGIEIENAKEERVDPTAGNDLILSLDYNIQLFAQQEALKVMEAKQADYVSILVMNPQNGEIYACVNVPEFDLNDPFSLSGESSGLTGAELQDARNKMWRNRCINDTYEPGSTFKIITAAAGLEAGVVHLDDKFSCPGFRIVEDRKIRCHKVGGHGAETFLQGAMNSCNPVFIDVGQRLGVDSFYHYFEQFGLLGKTGIDLPGEAYGLIYNSDNMGPTDLAVNSFGQSYNCTMIQMAAAFASVINGGSYYEPHVVKQIVNDQGSVVRKIEPNLVRETVSESTSEFIRHALFMTVDDEEGTGKAGRVAGYKVGGKTGTAEKLPRSAHNYLVSFCGFAPADDPQLLVYVVIDTPNLPGKEQAHSTFATEIFQKIMTEALPYLNVFPDTDTAAEDASLADQSEGITNNNEGGLEPGTGETEAETEAPTDADGNVIPQETTPQDEVVPFDDGLGLPDDMPADTSDGSDAGTAEAQSMEAVQETETVQDGAEETMETTQAAQ
;
A
#
# COMPACT_ATOMS: atom_id res chain seq x y z
N TYR A 1 14.08 -3.22 19.17
CA TYR A 1 15.00 -4.36 19.42
C TYR A 1 16.35 -3.95 20.01
N ASP A 2 16.54 -2.67 20.34
CA ASP A 2 17.80 -2.12 20.84
C ASP A 2 18.31 -2.88 22.08
N GLU A 3 17.43 -3.18 23.02
CA GLU A 3 17.73 -3.97 24.24
C GLU A 3 18.33 -5.36 23.97
N TYR A 4 18.08 -5.94 22.79
CA TYR A 4 18.65 -7.23 22.40
C TYR A 4 19.97 -7.07 21.64
N LEU A 5 20.12 -6.00 20.89
CA LEU A 5 21.30 -5.72 20.06
C LEU A 5 22.43 -5.11 20.90
N GLU A 6 22.09 -4.39 21.96
CA GLU A 6 23.06 -3.78 22.84
C GLU A 6 23.76 -4.87 23.69
N GLY A 7 25.06 -4.94 23.58
CA GLY A 7 25.87 -5.79 24.44
C GLY A 7 26.13 -5.16 25.83
N ILE A 8 26.79 -5.89 26.69
CA ILE A 8 27.25 -5.38 27.97
C ILE A 8 28.71 -4.94 27.81
N PRO A 9 29.05 -3.65 28.02
CA PRO A 9 30.44 -3.20 27.93
C PRO A 9 31.31 -3.86 28.98
N GLY A 10 32.50 -4.27 28.58
CA GLY A 10 33.51 -4.78 29.50
C GLY A 10 34.04 -3.68 30.41
N THR A 11 34.62 -4.08 31.55
CA THR A 11 35.20 -3.17 32.54
C THR A 11 36.62 -3.58 32.86
N ILE A 12 37.54 -2.61 32.87
CA ILE A 12 38.90 -2.82 33.37
C ILE A 12 39.05 -1.96 34.63
N LEU A 13 39.25 -2.60 35.75
CA LEU A 13 39.58 -1.97 37.02
C LEU A 13 41.08 -1.99 37.21
N THR A 14 41.70 -0.82 37.24
CA THR A 14 43.13 -0.67 37.53
C THR A 14 43.31 0.23 38.74
N LEU A 15 44.44 0.05 39.45
CA LEU A 15 44.83 0.97 40.53
C LEU A 15 45.60 2.14 39.92
N THR A 16 45.16 3.38 40.21
CA THR A 16 45.82 4.59 39.78
C THR A 16 46.42 5.33 40.98
N ASP A 17 47.48 6.10 40.72
CA ASP A 17 48.02 7.01 41.72
C ASP A 17 47.08 8.25 41.90
N ALA A 18 47.44 9.15 42.82
CA ALA A 18 46.67 10.36 43.12
C ALA A 18 46.54 11.31 41.91
N ARG A 19 47.25 11.09 40.80
CA ARG A 19 47.21 11.86 39.55
C ARG A 19 46.41 11.16 38.45
N GLY A 20 45.82 9.98 38.76
CA GLY A 20 45.08 9.17 37.79
C GLY A 20 45.98 8.37 36.85
N ILE A 21 47.30 8.21 37.15
CA ILE A 21 48.22 7.41 36.37
C ILE A 21 48.20 5.98 36.91
N GLU A 22 48.08 5.01 36.01
CA GLU A 22 48.10 3.59 36.36
C GLU A 22 49.38 3.20 37.07
N ILE A 23 49.24 2.45 38.18
CA ILE A 23 50.37 1.99 38.99
C ILE A 23 51.00 0.77 38.29
N GLU A 24 52.26 0.89 37.94
CA GLU A 24 53.04 -0.15 37.27
C GLU A 24 53.02 -1.45 38.11
N ASN A 25 52.63 -2.57 37.48
CA ASN A 25 52.43 -3.87 38.13
C ASN A 25 51.25 -3.96 39.13
N ALA A 26 50.30 -3.02 39.08
CA ALA A 26 49.04 -3.20 39.79
C ALA A 26 48.26 -4.37 39.20
N LYS A 27 47.49 -5.08 40.02
CA LYS A 27 46.62 -6.16 39.54
C LYS A 27 45.43 -5.52 38.81
N GLU A 28 45.35 -5.74 37.50
CA GLU A 28 44.15 -5.46 36.73
C GLU A 28 43.08 -6.51 37.01
N GLU A 29 41.85 -6.07 37.21
CA GLU A 29 40.68 -6.92 37.18
C GLU A 29 39.91 -6.58 35.91
N ARG A 30 39.77 -7.57 35.02
CA ARG A 30 39.14 -7.40 33.73
C ARG A 30 37.87 -8.22 33.66
N VAL A 31 36.78 -7.57 33.34
CA VAL A 31 35.50 -8.20 32.96
C VAL A 31 35.37 -8.00 31.44
N ASP A 32 35.35 -9.09 30.68
CA ASP A 32 35.22 -9.03 29.23
C ASP A 32 33.80 -8.55 28.85
N PRO A 33 33.67 -7.84 27.70
CA PRO A 33 32.37 -7.44 27.20
C PRO A 33 31.55 -8.67 26.80
N THR A 34 30.23 -8.56 26.92
CA THR A 34 29.29 -9.53 26.39
C THR A 34 28.71 -8.98 25.09
N ALA A 35 28.80 -9.72 24.00
CA ALA A 35 28.21 -9.32 22.72
C ALA A 35 26.69 -9.22 22.82
N GLY A 36 26.12 -8.32 22.05
CA GLY A 36 24.67 -8.27 21.82
C GLY A 36 24.19 -9.47 21.01
N ASN A 37 22.90 -9.57 20.83
CA ASN A 37 22.29 -10.61 20.01
C ASN A 37 22.15 -10.13 18.55
N ASP A 38 21.93 -11.10 17.65
CA ASP A 38 21.63 -10.85 16.24
C ASP A 38 20.13 -11.02 16.00
N LEU A 39 19.59 -10.28 15.02
CA LEU A 39 18.22 -10.42 14.55
C LEU A 39 18.20 -11.20 13.23
N ILE A 40 17.45 -12.27 13.21
CA ILE A 40 17.12 -12.99 11.97
C ILE A 40 15.80 -12.43 11.45
N LEU A 41 15.86 -11.81 10.27
CA LEU A 41 14.73 -11.13 9.67
C LEU A 41 13.90 -12.08 8.79
N SER A 42 12.63 -11.74 8.56
CA SER A 42 11.79 -12.32 7.52
C SER A 42 12.11 -11.75 6.14
N LEU A 43 12.72 -10.55 6.09
CA LEU A 43 13.13 -9.93 4.84
C LEU A 43 14.05 -10.88 4.07
N ASP A 44 13.63 -11.22 2.84
CA ASP A 44 14.39 -12.07 1.93
C ASP A 44 15.16 -11.21 0.93
N TYR A 45 16.48 -11.39 0.88
CA TYR A 45 17.34 -10.59 0.02
C TYR A 45 16.97 -10.67 -1.46
N ASN A 46 16.61 -11.85 -1.96
CA ASN A 46 16.30 -12.01 -3.38
C ASN A 46 14.94 -11.40 -3.72
N ILE A 47 13.93 -11.61 -2.89
CA ILE A 47 12.60 -11.02 -3.08
C ILE A 47 12.68 -9.48 -2.98
N GLN A 48 13.44 -8.97 -2.00
CA GLN A 48 13.72 -7.53 -1.89
C GLN A 48 14.39 -7.00 -3.16
N LEU A 49 15.38 -7.71 -3.69
CA LEU A 49 16.11 -7.32 -4.90
C LEU A 49 15.22 -7.36 -6.15
N PHE A 50 14.39 -8.40 -6.33
CA PHE A 50 13.43 -8.47 -7.44
C PHE A 50 12.47 -7.27 -7.40
N ALA A 51 11.88 -7.00 -6.24
CA ALA A 51 10.95 -5.90 -6.07
C ALA A 51 11.62 -4.53 -6.30
N GLN A 52 12.82 -4.31 -5.77
CA GLN A 52 13.58 -3.08 -5.91
C GLN A 52 13.97 -2.79 -7.37
N GLN A 53 14.42 -3.80 -8.10
CA GLN A 53 14.80 -3.64 -9.51
C GLN A 53 13.59 -3.22 -10.36
N GLU A 54 12.43 -3.82 -10.17
CA GLU A 54 11.22 -3.46 -10.91
C GLU A 54 10.69 -2.08 -10.50
N ALA A 55 10.77 -1.73 -9.21
CA ALA A 55 10.42 -0.41 -8.72
C ALA A 55 11.27 0.70 -9.36
N LEU A 56 12.60 0.52 -9.41
CA LEU A 56 13.53 1.46 -10.03
C LEU A 56 13.27 1.64 -11.52
N LYS A 57 13.07 0.53 -12.27
CA LYS A 57 12.76 0.58 -13.70
C LYS A 57 11.51 1.39 -13.99
N VAL A 58 10.44 1.18 -13.22
CA VAL A 58 9.18 1.89 -13.43
C VAL A 58 9.27 3.33 -12.95
N MET A 59 9.92 3.61 -11.83
CA MET A 59 10.17 4.98 -11.36
C MET A 59 10.87 5.80 -12.44
N GLU A 60 11.94 5.28 -13.06
CA GLU A 60 12.66 5.95 -14.13
C GLU A 60 11.81 6.09 -15.41
N ALA A 61 11.20 4.98 -15.88
CA ALA A 61 10.43 4.95 -17.13
C ALA A 61 9.17 5.81 -17.08
N LYS A 62 8.52 5.95 -15.92
CA LYS A 62 7.29 6.73 -15.74
C LYS A 62 7.54 8.06 -15.02
N GLN A 63 8.78 8.37 -14.69
CA GLN A 63 9.18 9.58 -13.95
C GLN A 63 8.33 9.78 -12.69
N ALA A 64 8.01 8.67 -12.00
CA ALA A 64 7.20 8.70 -10.80
C ALA A 64 7.94 9.38 -9.65
N ASP A 65 7.22 10.06 -8.75
CA ASP A 65 7.80 10.68 -7.58
C ASP A 65 8.41 9.63 -6.66
N TYR A 66 7.69 8.50 -6.46
CA TYR A 66 8.20 7.31 -5.78
C TYR A 66 7.40 6.06 -6.11
N VAL A 67 8.03 4.92 -5.85
CA VAL A 67 7.41 3.59 -5.91
C VAL A 67 7.67 2.88 -4.60
N SER A 68 6.61 2.33 -4.00
CA SER A 68 6.68 1.54 -2.78
C SER A 68 6.10 0.15 -3.03
N ILE A 69 6.76 -0.89 -2.50
CA ILE A 69 6.32 -2.28 -2.64
C ILE A 69 6.42 -2.99 -1.30
N LEU A 70 5.33 -3.65 -0.90
CA LEU A 70 5.30 -4.61 0.20
C LEU A 70 5.10 -6.01 -0.36
N VAL A 71 5.92 -6.95 0.09
CA VAL A 71 5.75 -8.38 -0.16
C VAL A 71 5.62 -9.09 1.17
N MET A 72 4.52 -9.81 1.38
CA MET A 72 4.25 -10.46 2.66
C MET A 72 3.64 -11.85 2.49
N ASN A 73 3.83 -12.68 3.50
CA ASN A 73 3.10 -13.92 3.65
C ASN A 73 1.74 -13.64 4.32
N PRO A 74 0.61 -13.82 3.63
CA PRO A 74 -0.70 -13.54 4.20
C PRO A 74 -1.10 -14.53 5.30
N GLN A 75 -0.43 -15.69 5.42
CA GLN A 75 -0.77 -16.74 6.37
C GLN A 75 -0.17 -16.54 7.77
N ASN A 76 0.81 -15.62 7.91
CA ASN A 76 1.50 -15.42 9.19
C ASN A 76 1.94 -13.98 9.48
N GLY A 77 1.80 -13.05 8.51
CA GLY A 77 2.18 -11.63 8.68
C GLY A 77 3.67 -11.33 8.45
N GLU A 78 4.51 -12.31 8.10
CA GLU A 78 5.93 -12.06 7.78
C GLU A 78 6.07 -11.16 6.55
N ILE A 79 6.91 -10.12 6.66
CA ILE A 79 7.27 -9.23 5.55
C ILE A 79 8.53 -9.77 4.87
N TYR A 80 8.43 -10.14 3.59
CA TYR A 80 9.55 -10.64 2.78
C TYR A 80 10.29 -9.53 2.05
N ALA A 81 9.60 -8.44 1.69
CA ALA A 81 10.22 -7.23 1.14
C ALA A 81 9.45 -5.97 1.52
N CYS A 82 10.21 -4.89 1.76
CA CYS A 82 9.69 -3.55 2.04
C CYS A 82 10.54 -2.55 1.25
N VAL A 83 10.08 -2.21 0.05
CA VAL A 83 10.82 -1.39 -0.92
C VAL A 83 10.28 0.03 -0.95
N ASN A 84 11.18 1.00 -0.95
CA ASN A 84 10.87 2.42 -1.15
C ASN A 84 11.91 3.01 -2.10
N VAL A 85 11.51 3.44 -3.28
CA VAL A 85 12.41 4.14 -4.21
C VAL A 85 11.85 5.54 -4.52
N PRO A 86 12.72 6.58 -4.58
CA PRO A 86 14.17 6.54 -4.39
C PRO A 86 14.55 6.20 -2.95
N GLU A 87 15.65 5.46 -2.80
CA GLU A 87 16.26 5.13 -1.51
C GLU A 87 17.40 6.11 -1.19
N PHE A 88 17.96 5.99 0.01
CA PHE A 88 19.15 6.75 0.41
C PHE A 88 20.30 5.83 0.79
N ASP A 89 21.54 6.32 0.68
CA ASP A 89 22.73 5.56 1.06
C ASP A 89 22.91 5.58 2.59
N LEU A 90 22.84 4.39 3.23
CA LEU A 90 23.07 4.24 4.66
C LEU A 90 24.51 4.57 5.09
N ASN A 91 25.49 4.53 4.16
CA ASN A 91 26.88 4.93 4.43
C ASN A 91 27.05 6.45 4.34
N ASP A 92 26.15 7.17 3.67
CA ASP A 92 26.07 8.64 3.60
C ASP A 92 24.63 9.14 3.80
N PRO A 93 24.05 8.91 4.99
CA PRO A 93 22.64 9.14 5.22
C PRO A 93 22.20 10.60 5.24
N PHE A 94 23.16 11.54 5.23
CA PHE A 94 22.86 12.98 5.28
C PHE A 94 22.95 13.68 3.92
N SER A 95 23.45 12.99 2.89
CA SER A 95 23.44 13.50 1.53
C SER A 95 22.09 13.19 0.87
N LEU A 96 21.47 14.22 0.30
CA LEU A 96 20.21 14.02 -0.42
C LEU A 96 20.47 13.29 -1.73
N SER A 97 19.65 12.31 -2.05
CA SER A 97 19.59 11.68 -3.37
C SER A 97 18.98 12.68 -4.38
N GLY A 98 19.72 12.99 -5.46
CA GLY A 98 19.27 13.89 -6.53
C GLY A 98 19.85 15.32 -6.47
N GLU A 99 19.30 16.22 -7.28
CA GLU A 99 19.73 17.61 -7.35
C GLU A 99 19.22 18.41 -6.16
N SER A 100 20.04 18.48 -5.11
CA SER A 100 19.73 19.22 -3.87
C SER A 100 20.62 20.46 -3.66
N SER A 101 21.26 20.91 -4.72
CA SER A 101 22.19 22.05 -4.65
C SER A 101 21.46 23.35 -4.27
N GLY A 102 21.64 23.78 -3.04
CA GLY A 102 21.17 25.07 -2.55
C GLY A 102 20.24 25.06 -1.34
N LEU A 103 19.71 23.90 -0.91
CA LEU A 103 18.89 23.81 0.29
C LEU A 103 19.73 24.04 1.55
N THR A 104 19.23 24.85 2.48
CA THR A 104 19.89 25.14 3.75
C THR A 104 18.90 25.18 4.91
N GLY A 105 19.42 25.04 6.14
CA GLY A 105 18.62 25.20 7.34
C GLY A 105 17.40 24.25 7.40
N ALA A 106 16.21 24.79 7.62
CA ALA A 106 14.98 24.03 7.77
C ALA A 106 14.58 23.25 6.50
N GLU A 107 14.78 23.84 5.32
CA GLU A 107 14.44 23.19 4.04
C GLU A 107 15.29 21.93 3.80
N LEU A 108 16.58 21.99 4.12
CA LEU A 108 17.47 20.83 4.04
C LEU A 108 17.06 19.74 5.03
N GLN A 109 16.69 20.14 6.26
CA GLN A 109 16.24 19.18 7.26
C GLN A 109 14.92 18.50 6.85
N ASP A 110 13.97 19.25 6.32
CA ASP A 110 12.70 18.72 5.81
C ASP A 110 12.91 17.74 4.64
N ALA A 111 13.83 18.07 3.73
CA ALA A 111 14.18 17.18 2.62
C ALA A 111 14.78 15.86 3.12
N ARG A 112 15.68 15.92 4.12
CA ARG A 112 16.26 14.73 4.77
C ARG A 112 15.19 13.90 5.48
N ASN A 113 14.32 14.54 6.24
CA ASN A 113 13.22 13.87 6.93
C ASN A 113 12.31 13.12 5.94
N LYS A 114 12.05 13.72 4.76
CA LYS A 114 11.28 13.07 3.69
C LYS A 114 12.04 11.89 3.07
N MET A 115 13.35 12.04 2.86
CA MET A 115 14.21 10.99 2.31
C MET A 115 14.29 9.76 3.21
N TRP A 116 14.33 9.95 4.52
CA TRP A 116 14.45 8.86 5.51
C TRP A 116 13.13 8.14 5.78
N ARG A 117 12.00 8.59 5.23
CA ARG A 117 10.70 7.98 5.51
C ARG A 117 10.57 6.60 4.85
N ASN A 118 10.14 5.63 5.63
CA ASN A 118 9.61 4.38 5.09
C ASN A 118 8.14 4.58 4.72
N ARG A 119 7.87 4.85 3.44
CA ARG A 119 6.54 5.20 2.94
C ARG A 119 5.52 4.08 3.12
N CYS A 120 5.96 2.84 3.19
CA CYS A 120 5.07 1.71 3.44
C CYS A 120 4.36 1.78 4.79
N ILE A 121 4.98 2.44 5.79
CA ILE A 121 4.48 2.49 7.16
C ILE A 121 4.31 3.91 7.73
N ASN A 122 5.07 4.91 7.19
CA ASN A 122 5.06 6.26 7.73
C ASN A 122 4.11 7.22 6.98
N ASP A 123 3.73 6.91 5.74
CA ASP A 123 2.91 7.78 4.90
C ASP A 123 1.50 7.22 4.76
N THR A 124 0.53 8.12 4.71
CA THR A 124 -0.88 7.78 4.52
C THR A 124 -1.38 8.30 3.18
N TYR A 125 -2.27 7.56 2.56
CA TYR A 125 -2.85 7.91 1.27
C TYR A 125 -4.28 7.37 1.15
N GLU A 126 -5.04 7.87 0.19
CA GLU A 126 -6.35 7.33 -0.16
C GLU A 126 -6.16 6.01 -0.94
N PRO A 127 -6.62 4.85 -0.43
CA PRO A 127 -6.34 3.55 -1.06
C PRO A 127 -7.07 3.35 -2.40
N GLY A 128 -8.11 4.15 -2.66
CA GLY A 128 -8.93 4.03 -3.85
C GLY A 128 -9.56 2.65 -3.98
N SER A 129 -9.67 2.16 -5.22
CA SER A 129 -10.41 0.93 -5.51
C SER A 129 -9.84 -0.36 -4.91
N THR A 130 -8.63 -0.37 -4.35
CA THR A 130 -8.13 -1.53 -3.58
C THR A 130 -8.95 -1.77 -2.32
N PHE A 131 -9.53 -0.71 -1.74
CA PHE A 131 -10.39 -0.79 -0.57
C PHE A 131 -11.74 -1.48 -0.84
N LYS A 132 -12.20 -1.53 -2.08
CA LYS A 132 -13.52 -2.11 -2.42
C LYS A 132 -13.69 -3.56 -1.95
N ILE A 133 -12.60 -4.32 -1.84
CA ILE A 133 -12.65 -5.68 -1.31
C ILE A 133 -13.06 -5.71 0.17
N ILE A 134 -12.63 -4.71 0.94
CA ILE A 134 -12.99 -4.56 2.36
C ILE A 134 -14.49 -4.23 2.45
N THR A 135 -14.98 -3.32 1.62
CA THR A 135 -16.42 -3.02 1.55
C THR A 135 -17.25 -4.23 1.10
N ALA A 136 -16.74 -5.02 0.13
CA ALA A 136 -17.41 -6.25 -0.29
C ALA A 136 -17.48 -7.26 0.84
N ALA A 137 -16.36 -7.50 1.52
CA ALA A 137 -16.27 -8.42 2.64
C ALA A 137 -17.19 -7.99 3.79
N ALA A 138 -17.16 -6.71 4.17
CA ALA A 138 -18.06 -6.15 5.17
C ALA A 138 -19.53 -6.32 4.81
N GLY A 139 -19.89 -6.08 3.54
CA GLY A 139 -21.27 -6.24 3.06
C GLY A 139 -21.78 -7.68 3.12
N LEU A 140 -20.93 -8.65 2.82
CA LEU A 140 -21.24 -10.07 2.91
C LEU A 140 -21.37 -10.52 4.37
N GLU A 141 -20.41 -10.18 5.22
CA GLU A 141 -20.43 -10.53 6.66
C GLU A 141 -21.61 -9.90 7.40
N ALA A 142 -21.97 -8.66 7.08
CA ALA A 142 -23.16 -8.01 7.63
C ALA A 142 -24.48 -8.54 7.04
N GLY A 143 -24.44 -9.39 6.00
CA GLY A 143 -25.62 -9.93 5.33
C GLY A 143 -26.46 -8.86 4.59
N VAL A 144 -25.87 -7.71 4.26
CA VAL A 144 -26.56 -6.62 3.53
C VAL A 144 -26.42 -6.76 2.01
N VAL A 145 -25.54 -7.65 1.56
CA VAL A 145 -25.38 -8.05 0.17
C VAL A 145 -25.22 -9.58 0.08
N HIS A 146 -25.77 -10.16 -0.99
CA HIS A 146 -25.70 -11.58 -1.28
C HIS A 146 -25.08 -11.81 -2.67
N LEU A 147 -24.59 -13.05 -2.91
CA LEU A 147 -23.85 -13.40 -4.14
C LEU A 147 -24.69 -13.23 -5.40
N ASP A 148 -26.01 -13.43 -5.31
CA ASP A 148 -26.98 -13.34 -6.40
C ASP A 148 -27.60 -11.94 -6.55
N ASP A 149 -27.24 -10.99 -5.70
CA ASP A 149 -27.72 -9.61 -5.77
C ASP A 149 -27.37 -8.99 -7.13
N LYS A 150 -28.33 -8.22 -7.64
CA LYS A 150 -28.20 -7.49 -8.90
C LYS A 150 -28.16 -5.99 -8.66
N PHE A 151 -27.27 -5.35 -9.39
CA PHE A 151 -27.05 -3.93 -9.34
C PHE A 151 -27.23 -3.30 -10.73
N SER A 152 -27.28 -2.00 -10.79
CA SER A 152 -27.33 -1.25 -12.04
C SER A 152 -26.37 -0.08 -11.97
N CYS A 153 -25.51 0.05 -12.97
CA CYS A 153 -24.56 1.14 -13.10
C CYS A 153 -24.88 2.00 -14.33
N PRO A 154 -25.57 3.14 -14.19
CA PRO A 154 -25.79 4.10 -15.28
C PRO A 154 -24.59 5.04 -15.49
N GLY A 155 -23.42 4.74 -14.93
CA GLY A 155 -22.22 5.58 -14.95
C GLY A 155 -22.08 6.53 -13.77
N PHE A 156 -23.05 6.56 -12.85
CA PHE A 156 -23.02 7.40 -11.65
C PHE A 156 -24.03 6.95 -10.59
N ARG A 157 -23.87 7.48 -9.35
CA ARG A 157 -24.91 7.50 -8.30
C ARG A 157 -25.16 8.94 -7.85
N ILE A 158 -26.39 9.22 -7.47
CA ILE A 158 -26.72 10.47 -6.77
C ILE A 158 -26.92 10.12 -5.30
N VAL A 159 -26.11 10.73 -4.44
CA VAL A 159 -26.21 10.63 -2.99
C VAL A 159 -26.42 12.05 -2.47
N GLU A 160 -27.57 12.28 -1.82
CA GLU A 160 -28.05 13.62 -1.47
C GLU A 160 -28.12 14.52 -2.72
N ASP A 161 -27.30 15.59 -2.78
CA ASP A 161 -27.21 16.52 -3.92
C ASP A 161 -25.97 16.26 -4.80
N ARG A 162 -25.16 15.24 -4.47
CA ARG A 162 -23.89 14.95 -5.14
C ARG A 162 -24.04 13.86 -6.19
N LYS A 163 -23.48 14.11 -7.38
CA LYS A 163 -23.35 13.12 -8.44
C LYS A 163 -21.97 12.50 -8.42
N ILE A 164 -21.88 11.25 -7.91
CA ILE A 164 -20.64 10.48 -7.82
C ILE A 164 -20.54 9.59 -9.05
N ARG A 165 -19.46 9.72 -9.82
CA ARG A 165 -19.29 9.05 -11.12
C ARG A 165 -18.61 7.68 -10.99
N CYS A 166 -18.95 6.78 -11.89
CA CYS A 166 -18.16 5.57 -12.16
C CYS A 166 -16.98 5.91 -13.08
N HIS A 167 -15.90 5.14 -13.00
CA HIS A 167 -14.79 5.28 -13.94
C HIS A 167 -15.22 5.00 -15.40
N LYS A 168 -16.22 4.13 -15.62
CA LYS A 168 -16.83 3.90 -16.93
C LYS A 168 -17.96 4.90 -17.15
N VAL A 169 -17.71 5.90 -17.99
CA VAL A 169 -18.62 7.03 -18.20
C VAL A 169 -20.02 6.61 -18.68
N GLY A 170 -20.10 5.62 -19.59
CA GLY A 170 -21.37 5.06 -20.09
C GLY A 170 -22.06 4.11 -19.09
N GLY A 171 -21.39 3.82 -17.97
CA GLY A 171 -21.86 2.82 -17.01
C GLY A 171 -21.60 1.38 -17.47
N HIS A 172 -21.73 0.45 -16.51
CA HIS A 172 -21.61 -0.99 -16.76
C HIS A 172 -22.96 -1.64 -17.09
N GLY A 173 -24.07 -0.89 -16.90
CA GLY A 173 -25.42 -1.44 -17.09
C GLY A 173 -25.86 -2.30 -15.91
N ALA A 174 -26.53 -3.43 -16.20
CA ALA A 174 -26.94 -4.39 -15.19
C ALA A 174 -25.78 -5.34 -14.86
N GLU A 175 -25.43 -5.44 -13.59
CA GLU A 175 -24.32 -6.27 -13.08
C GLU A 175 -24.79 -7.14 -11.93
N THR A 176 -24.21 -8.33 -11.79
CA THR A 176 -24.22 -9.09 -10.53
C THR A 176 -23.22 -8.47 -9.55
N PHE A 177 -23.26 -8.88 -8.29
CA PHE A 177 -22.28 -8.43 -7.29
C PHE A 177 -20.85 -8.82 -7.70
N LEU A 178 -20.67 -10.04 -8.19
CA LEU A 178 -19.39 -10.52 -8.72
C LEU A 178 -18.86 -9.61 -9.86
N GLN A 179 -19.72 -9.34 -10.85
CA GLN A 179 -19.35 -8.45 -11.96
C GLN A 179 -19.00 -7.03 -11.50
N GLY A 180 -19.75 -6.50 -10.52
CA GLY A 180 -19.44 -5.20 -9.92
C GLY A 180 -18.07 -5.15 -9.22
N ALA A 181 -17.65 -6.26 -8.60
CA ALA A 181 -16.32 -6.40 -8.02
C ALA A 181 -15.21 -6.49 -9.09
N MET A 182 -15.40 -7.32 -10.12
CA MET A 182 -14.50 -7.50 -11.26
C MET A 182 -14.29 -6.18 -12.03
N ASN A 183 -15.40 -5.51 -12.34
CA ASN A 183 -15.42 -4.23 -13.06
C ASN A 183 -15.01 -3.03 -12.19
N SER A 184 -14.74 -3.25 -10.91
CA SER A 184 -14.45 -2.15 -9.97
C SER A 184 -15.51 -1.03 -9.99
N CYS A 185 -16.79 -1.39 -10.08
CA CYS A 185 -17.90 -0.48 -10.31
C CYS A 185 -18.21 0.41 -9.09
N ASN A 186 -17.98 1.72 -9.13
CA ASN A 186 -18.26 2.63 -8.02
C ASN A 186 -19.72 2.58 -7.55
N PRO A 187 -20.76 2.67 -8.45
CA PRO A 187 -22.16 2.58 -8.05
C PRO A 187 -22.51 1.34 -7.24
N VAL A 188 -21.94 0.18 -7.55
CA VAL A 188 -22.17 -1.06 -6.79
C VAL A 188 -21.65 -0.91 -5.36
N PHE A 189 -20.43 -0.41 -5.18
CA PHE A 189 -19.83 -0.24 -3.86
C PHE A 189 -20.47 0.89 -3.05
N ILE A 190 -20.95 1.95 -3.69
CA ILE A 190 -21.78 2.97 -3.05
C ILE A 190 -23.06 2.34 -2.50
N ASP A 191 -23.75 1.51 -3.30
CA ASP A 191 -24.97 0.82 -2.85
C ASP A 191 -24.70 -0.12 -1.67
N VAL A 192 -23.59 -0.86 -1.68
CA VAL A 192 -23.17 -1.72 -0.56
C VAL A 192 -22.88 -0.89 0.69
N GLY A 193 -22.08 0.19 0.57
CA GLY A 193 -21.79 1.08 1.69
C GLY A 193 -23.06 1.73 2.29
N GLN A 194 -23.98 2.18 1.45
CA GLN A 194 -25.26 2.74 1.91
C GLN A 194 -26.13 1.70 2.62
N ARG A 195 -26.11 0.42 2.17
CA ARG A 195 -26.82 -0.68 2.85
C ARG A 195 -26.17 -1.02 4.20
N LEU A 196 -24.84 -0.95 4.32
CA LEU A 196 -24.12 -1.14 5.59
C LEU A 196 -24.52 -0.06 6.62
N GLY A 197 -24.65 1.17 6.16
CA GLY A 197 -24.81 2.32 7.04
C GLY A 197 -23.52 2.67 7.79
N VAL A 198 -23.49 3.86 8.40
CA VAL A 198 -22.28 4.43 9.03
C VAL A 198 -21.74 3.54 10.15
N ASP A 199 -22.61 3.11 11.08
CA ASP A 199 -22.17 2.36 12.27
C ASP A 199 -21.52 1.03 11.90
N SER A 200 -22.15 0.26 10.99
CA SER A 200 -21.60 -1.01 10.54
C SER A 200 -20.33 -0.80 9.72
N PHE A 201 -20.31 0.21 8.86
CA PHE A 201 -19.14 0.52 8.05
C PHE A 201 -17.94 0.88 8.94
N TYR A 202 -18.16 1.73 9.97
CA TYR A 202 -17.12 2.11 10.93
C TYR A 202 -16.65 0.91 11.78
N HIS A 203 -17.56 0.04 12.19
CA HIS A 203 -17.21 -1.21 12.86
C HIS A 203 -16.25 -2.07 12.02
N TYR A 204 -16.49 -2.19 10.69
CA TYR A 204 -15.59 -2.93 9.83
C TYR A 204 -14.25 -2.23 9.59
N PHE A 205 -14.18 -0.90 9.62
CA PHE A 205 -12.88 -0.21 9.68
C PHE A 205 -12.05 -0.67 10.88
N GLU A 206 -12.68 -0.84 12.04
CA GLU A 206 -12.02 -1.35 13.25
C GLU A 206 -11.61 -2.82 13.08
N GLN A 207 -12.52 -3.67 12.59
CA GLN A 207 -12.26 -5.09 12.39
C GLN A 207 -11.09 -5.33 11.44
N PHE A 208 -10.96 -4.55 10.39
CA PHE A 208 -9.85 -4.64 9.44
C PHE A 208 -8.59 -3.85 9.87
N GLY A 209 -8.54 -3.33 11.11
CA GLY A 209 -7.35 -2.68 11.67
C GLY A 209 -7.04 -1.29 11.12
N LEU A 210 -8.00 -0.63 10.47
CA LEU A 210 -7.79 0.67 9.82
C LEU A 210 -7.90 1.87 10.76
N LEU A 211 -8.46 1.68 11.98
CA LEU A 211 -8.58 2.74 12.99
C LEU A 211 -7.35 2.88 13.89
N GLY A 212 -6.37 2.00 13.79
CA GLY A 212 -5.19 1.98 14.64
C GLY A 212 -3.93 1.57 13.90
N LYS A 213 -2.84 1.47 14.62
CA LYS A 213 -1.59 0.90 14.10
C LYS A 213 -1.72 -0.61 13.93
N THR A 214 -1.00 -1.17 12.97
CA THR A 214 -0.95 -2.63 12.77
C THR A 214 -0.13 -3.34 13.85
N GLY A 215 0.79 -2.62 14.50
CA GLY A 215 1.72 -3.19 15.47
C GLY A 215 3.01 -3.72 14.84
N ILE A 216 3.26 -3.43 13.55
CA ILE A 216 4.52 -3.85 12.90
C ILE A 216 5.73 -3.47 13.75
N ASP A 217 6.67 -4.37 13.88
CA ASP A 217 7.87 -4.27 14.73
C ASP A 217 8.96 -3.32 14.15
N LEU A 218 8.52 -2.29 13.42
CA LEU A 218 9.34 -1.20 12.90
C LEU A 218 8.95 0.15 13.53
N PRO A 219 9.90 1.05 13.77
CA PRO A 219 9.60 2.36 14.35
C PRO A 219 8.92 3.29 13.35
N GLY A 220 8.14 4.24 13.87
CA GLY A 220 7.58 5.33 13.09
C GLY A 220 6.29 4.99 12.35
N GLU A 221 5.63 3.88 12.66
CA GLU A 221 4.32 3.55 12.06
C GLU A 221 3.32 4.67 12.31
N ALA A 222 2.71 5.17 11.23
CA ALA A 222 1.59 6.08 11.25
C ALA A 222 0.26 5.30 11.33
N TYR A 223 -0.81 6.00 11.58
CA TYR A 223 -2.17 5.48 11.43
C TYR A 223 -2.99 6.42 10.56
N GLY A 224 -4.04 5.87 9.94
CA GLY A 224 -4.85 6.60 8.98
C GLY A 224 -5.64 7.75 9.60
N LEU A 225 -6.11 8.63 8.74
CA LEU A 225 -7.02 9.71 9.09
C LEU A 225 -8.41 9.34 8.56
N ILE A 226 -9.32 9.01 9.47
CA ILE A 226 -10.70 8.61 9.16
C ILE A 226 -11.63 9.51 9.98
N TYR A 227 -12.70 9.98 9.36
CA TYR A 227 -13.75 10.73 10.07
C TYR A 227 -14.36 9.86 11.17
N ASN A 228 -14.62 10.47 12.33
CA ASN A 228 -15.42 9.83 13.36
C ASN A 228 -16.82 9.51 12.81
N SER A 229 -17.38 8.36 13.21
CA SER A 229 -18.74 7.94 12.81
C SER A 229 -19.80 9.03 13.01
N ASP A 230 -19.71 9.80 14.09
CA ASP A 230 -20.63 10.90 14.40
C ASP A 230 -20.63 12.03 13.34
N ASN A 231 -19.55 12.16 12.58
CA ASN A 231 -19.34 13.21 11.59
C ASN A 231 -19.42 12.69 10.14
N MET A 232 -19.65 11.38 9.95
CA MET A 232 -19.72 10.77 8.62
C MET A 232 -21.14 10.90 8.05
N GLY A 233 -21.30 11.77 7.05
CA GLY A 233 -22.57 11.91 6.32
C GLY A 233 -22.78 10.83 5.27
N PRO A 234 -23.98 10.77 4.64
CA PRO A 234 -24.27 9.81 3.58
C PRO A 234 -23.31 9.93 2.37
N THR A 235 -22.90 11.14 2.03
CA THR A 235 -21.94 11.39 0.95
C THR A 235 -20.54 10.88 1.31
N ASP A 236 -20.08 11.09 2.56
CA ASP A 236 -18.79 10.57 3.05
C ASP A 236 -18.77 9.06 3.05
N LEU A 237 -19.85 8.42 3.53
CA LEU A 237 -20.01 6.96 3.49
C LEU A 237 -19.94 6.43 2.05
N ALA A 238 -20.58 7.13 1.11
CA ALA A 238 -20.58 6.74 -0.29
C ALA A 238 -19.17 6.77 -0.90
N VAL A 239 -18.38 7.81 -0.64
CA VAL A 239 -17.02 7.94 -1.18
C VAL A 239 -16.03 7.03 -0.43
N ASN A 240 -16.19 6.84 0.88
CA ASN A 240 -15.40 5.93 1.68
C ASN A 240 -15.58 4.48 1.22
N SER A 241 -16.78 4.09 0.74
CA SER A 241 -17.08 2.73 0.30
C SER A 241 -16.24 2.25 -0.89
N PHE A 242 -15.61 3.17 -1.63
CA PHE A 242 -14.69 2.84 -2.70
C PHE A 242 -13.27 3.40 -2.49
N GLY A 243 -12.94 3.78 -1.24
CA GLY A 243 -11.57 4.06 -0.81
C GLY A 243 -11.12 5.50 -0.94
N GLN A 244 -12.02 6.47 -0.92
CA GLN A 244 -11.70 7.91 -0.98
C GLN A 244 -12.18 8.66 0.26
N SER A 245 -11.68 9.89 0.43
CA SER A 245 -11.98 10.81 1.56
C SER A 245 -11.56 10.29 2.93
N TYR A 246 -10.64 9.34 2.99
CA TYR A 246 -9.91 8.94 4.19
C TYR A 246 -8.53 8.43 3.78
N ASN A 247 -7.59 8.40 4.73
CA ASN A 247 -6.24 7.94 4.47
C ASN A 247 -5.90 6.74 5.36
N CYS A 248 -5.18 5.77 4.80
CA CYS A 248 -4.55 4.68 5.53
C CYS A 248 -3.09 4.49 5.09
N THR A 249 -2.30 3.76 5.88
CA THR A 249 -0.95 3.38 5.47
C THR A 249 -0.98 2.16 4.56
N MET A 250 0.10 1.96 3.80
CA MET A 250 0.23 0.81 2.92
C MET A 250 0.20 -0.52 3.71
N ILE A 251 0.85 -0.55 4.89
CA ILE A 251 0.85 -1.74 5.74
C ILE A 251 -0.54 -2.04 6.33
N GLN A 252 -1.31 -1.02 6.73
CA GLN A 252 -2.70 -1.22 7.17
C GLN A 252 -3.54 -1.87 6.06
N MET A 253 -3.43 -1.35 4.84
CA MET A 253 -4.18 -1.88 3.70
C MET A 253 -3.72 -3.30 3.33
N ALA A 254 -2.40 -3.58 3.37
CA ALA A 254 -1.85 -4.91 3.09
C ALA A 254 -2.31 -5.95 4.13
N ALA A 255 -2.27 -5.61 5.42
CA ALA A 255 -2.71 -6.50 6.50
C ALA A 255 -4.23 -6.78 6.43
N ALA A 256 -5.04 -5.75 6.16
CA ALA A 256 -6.47 -5.89 5.94
C ALA A 256 -6.76 -6.79 4.73
N PHE A 257 -6.07 -6.56 3.60
CA PHE A 257 -6.21 -7.38 2.41
C PHE A 257 -5.81 -8.84 2.66
N ALA A 258 -4.67 -9.06 3.34
CA ALA A 258 -4.20 -10.39 3.72
C ALA A 258 -5.25 -11.15 4.53
N SER A 259 -5.88 -10.49 5.52
CA SER A 259 -6.91 -11.14 6.34
C SER A 259 -8.15 -11.55 5.55
N VAL A 260 -8.52 -10.79 4.50
CA VAL A 260 -9.67 -11.15 3.67
C VAL A 260 -9.40 -12.37 2.79
N ILE A 261 -8.16 -12.58 2.34
CA ILE A 261 -7.82 -13.66 1.41
C ILE A 261 -7.34 -14.96 2.08
N ASN A 262 -6.99 -14.93 3.37
CA ASN A 262 -6.41 -16.07 4.09
C ASN A 262 -7.42 -16.81 4.98
N GLY A 263 -8.73 -16.66 4.76
CA GLY A 263 -9.76 -17.28 5.56
C GLY A 263 -10.28 -16.41 6.71
N GLY A 264 -9.84 -15.17 6.82
CA GLY A 264 -10.31 -14.20 7.82
C GLY A 264 -9.30 -13.86 8.93
N SER A 265 -8.14 -14.47 8.95
CA SER A 265 -7.17 -14.33 10.04
C SER A 265 -6.34 -13.06 9.89
N TYR A 266 -6.52 -12.09 10.80
CA TYR A 266 -5.72 -10.86 10.83
C TYR A 266 -4.48 -11.05 11.68
N TYR A 267 -3.32 -11.18 11.03
CA TYR A 267 -2.02 -11.27 11.69
C TYR A 267 -1.36 -9.90 11.82
N GLU A 268 -0.65 -9.71 12.94
CA GLU A 268 0.25 -8.58 13.14
C GLU A 268 1.44 -8.70 12.18
N PRO A 269 1.69 -7.72 11.30
CA PRO A 269 2.84 -7.75 10.41
C PRO A 269 4.16 -7.66 11.20
N HIS A 270 5.20 -8.39 10.76
CA HIS A 270 6.49 -8.35 11.42
C HIS A 270 7.66 -8.63 10.47
N VAL A 271 8.83 -8.10 10.82
CA VAL A 271 10.08 -8.30 10.06
C VAL A 271 11.13 -9.12 10.81
N VAL A 272 10.98 -9.35 12.13
CA VAL A 272 11.90 -10.18 12.90
C VAL A 272 11.30 -11.56 13.14
N LYS A 273 12.05 -12.60 12.75
CA LYS A 273 11.67 -14.01 12.97
C LYS A 273 12.26 -14.59 14.22
N GLN A 274 13.53 -14.27 14.49
CA GLN A 274 14.27 -14.85 15.62
C GLN A 274 15.31 -13.85 16.13
N ILE A 275 15.62 -13.99 17.42
CA ILE A 275 16.77 -13.37 18.07
C ILE A 275 17.73 -14.49 18.43
N VAL A 276 18.97 -14.39 18.02
CA VAL A 276 20.01 -15.38 18.28
C VAL A 276 21.20 -14.73 19.00
N ASN A 277 21.89 -15.48 19.83
CA ASN A 277 23.11 -14.98 20.47
C ASN A 277 24.32 -15.07 19.53
N ASP A 278 25.48 -14.57 19.95
CA ASP A 278 26.77 -14.60 19.27
C ASP A 278 27.26 -16.01 18.86
N GLN A 279 26.67 -17.06 19.45
CA GLN A 279 26.95 -18.46 19.15
C GLN A 279 25.90 -19.07 18.22
N GLY A 280 24.94 -18.29 17.73
CA GLY A 280 23.87 -18.75 16.84
C GLY A 280 22.75 -19.52 17.54
N SER A 281 22.73 -19.54 18.88
CA SER A 281 21.65 -20.18 19.64
C SER A 281 20.43 -19.26 19.72
N VAL A 282 19.24 -19.82 19.51
CA VAL A 282 17.99 -19.07 19.56
C VAL A 282 17.70 -18.60 20.98
N VAL A 283 17.66 -17.28 21.17
CA VAL A 283 17.28 -16.62 22.43
C VAL A 283 15.77 -16.45 22.48
N ARG A 284 15.16 -16.03 21.36
CA ARG A 284 13.71 -15.84 21.22
C ARG A 284 13.27 -16.11 19.78
N LYS A 285 12.19 -16.85 19.62
CA LYS A 285 11.47 -16.99 18.36
C LYS A 285 10.24 -16.09 18.40
N ILE A 286 10.00 -15.35 17.32
CA ILE A 286 8.78 -14.57 17.15
C ILE A 286 7.76 -15.46 16.46
N GLU A 287 6.70 -15.79 17.17
CA GLU A 287 5.59 -16.56 16.60
C GLU A 287 4.57 -15.60 15.97
N PRO A 288 3.90 -16.00 14.87
CA PRO A 288 2.84 -15.21 14.27
C PRO A 288 1.76 -14.84 15.29
N ASN A 289 1.43 -13.56 15.40
CA ASN A 289 0.41 -13.06 16.32
C ASN A 289 -0.93 -12.90 15.58
N LEU A 290 -1.85 -13.86 15.79
CA LEU A 290 -3.23 -13.74 15.34
C LEU A 290 -3.98 -12.77 16.24
N VAL A 291 -4.30 -11.58 15.74
CA VAL A 291 -4.95 -10.51 16.50
C VAL A 291 -6.46 -10.73 16.59
N ARG A 292 -7.09 -11.14 15.47
CA ARG A 292 -8.55 -11.32 15.35
C ARG A 292 -8.94 -12.05 14.08
N GLU A 293 -10.19 -12.52 14.03
CA GLU A 293 -10.86 -12.97 12.82
C GLU A 293 -11.66 -11.80 12.22
N THR A 294 -11.53 -11.55 10.93
CA THR A 294 -12.16 -10.41 10.24
C THR A 294 -13.39 -10.79 9.44
N VAL A 295 -13.35 -11.96 8.78
CA VAL A 295 -14.41 -12.50 7.93
C VAL A 295 -14.51 -14.01 8.09
N SER A 296 -15.62 -14.58 7.66
CA SER A 296 -15.79 -16.03 7.55
C SER A 296 -15.01 -16.60 6.35
N GLU A 297 -14.69 -17.91 6.39
CA GLU A 297 -14.06 -18.62 5.28
C GLU A 297 -14.89 -18.49 3.99
N SER A 298 -16.21 -18.55 4.08
CA SER A 298 -17.09 -18.43 2.89
C SER A 298 -16.99 -17.04 2.23
N THR A 299 -16.87 -15.98 3.01
CA THR A 299 -16.63 -14.63 2.49
C THR A 299 -15.24 -14.54 1.86
N SER A 300 -14.23 -15.07 2.52
CA SER A 300 -12.86 -15.13 2.01
C SER A 300 -12.80 -15.87 0.66
N GLU A 301 -13.42 -17.04 0.55
CA GLU A 301 -13.48 -17.84 -0.68
C GLU A 301 -14.14 -17.05 -1.84
N PHE A 302 -15.28 -16.40 -1.57
CA PHE A 302 -15.91 -15.56 -2.59
C PHE A 302 -15.03 -14.41 -3.04
N ILE A 303 -14.38 -13.71 -2.10
CA ILE A 303 -13.51 -12.59 -2.44
C ILE A 303 -12.29 -13.08 -3.22
N ARG A 304 -11.65 -14.19 -2.84
CA ARG A 304 -10.56 -14.79 -3.62
C ARG A 304 -11.01 -15.10 -5.05
N HIS A 305 -12.19 -15.70 -5.21
CA HIS A 305 -12.74 -15.97 -6.54
C HIS A 305 -13.00 -14.69 -7.34
N ALA A 306 -13.59 -13.66 -6.75
CA ALA A 306 -13.85 -12.39 -7.43
C ALA A 306 -12.53 -11.68 -7.85
N LEU A 307 -11.49 -11.78 -7.03
CA LEU A 307 -10.17 -11.23 -7.33
C LEU A 307 -9.43 -12.05 -8.40
N PHE A 308 -9.59 -13.37 -8.40
CA PHE A 308 -9.11 -14.25 -9.47
C PHE A 308 -9.77 -13.85 -10.80
N MET A 309 -11.09 -13.74 -10.85
CA MET A 309 -11.80 -13.30 -12.06
C MET A 309 -11.42 -11.89 -12.52
N THR A 310 -11.02 -11.01 -11.59
CA THR A 310 -10.51 -9.66 -11.94
C THR A 310 -9.22 -9.73 -12.76
N VAL A 311 -8.41 -10.77 -12.59
CA VAL A 311 -7.14 -10.98 -13.31
C VAL A 311 -7.32 -11.92 -14.49
N ASP A 312 -8.15 -12.97 -14.35
CA ASP A 312 -8.28 -14.03 -15.34
C ASP A 312 -9.23 -13.68 -16.51
N ASP A 313 -10.25 -12.87 -16.25
CA ASP A 313 -11.21 -12.47 -17.29
C ASP A 313 -10.57 -11.48 -18.30
N GLU A 314 -10.91 -11.63 -19.61
CA GLU A 314 -10.38 -10.79 -20.67
C GLU A 314 -10.77 -9.31 -20.53
N GLU A 315 -11.92 -9.03 -19.93
CA GLU A 315 -12.38 -7.68 -19.60
C GLU A 315 -11.97 -7.24 -18.19
N GLY A 316 -11.28 -8.13 -17.45
CA GLY A 316 -10.84 -7.88 -16.08
C GLY A 316 -9.85 -6.73 -15.98
N THR A 317 -10.01 -5.87 -14.97
CA THR A 317 -9.14 -4.68 -14.79
C THR A 317 -7.71 -5.02 -14.38
N GLY A 318 -7.45 -6.25 -13.93
CA GLY A 318 -6.16 -6.75 -13.46
C GLY A 318 -5.43 -7.69 -14.42
N LYS A 319 -5.89 -7.88 -15.65
CA LYS A 319 -5.38 -8.90 -16.58
C LYS A 319 -3.86 -8.85 -16.85
N ALA A 320 -3.24 -7.67 -16.78
CA ALA A 320 -1.80 -7.53 -16.92
C ALA A 320 -1.00 -8.18 -15.75
N GLY A 321 -1.69 -8.60 -14.68
CA GLY A 321 -1.10 -9.31 -13.55
C GLY A 321 -1.06 -10.83 -13.68
N ARG A 322 -1.51 -11.40 -14.78
CA ARG A 322 -1.45 -12.85 -15.03
C ARG A 322 -0.02 -13.35 -14.96
N VAL A 323 0.18 -14.47 -14.28
CA VAL A 323 1.48 -15.13 -14.13
C VAL A 323 1.36 -16.54 -14.69
N ALA A 324 2.20 -16.88 -15.67
CA ALA A 324 2.15 -18.18 -16.32
C ALA A 324 2.30 -19.31 -15.29
N GLY A 325 1.41 -20.27 -15.36
CA GLY A 325 1.39 -21.42 -14.46
C GLY A 325 0.70 -21.21 -13.12
N TYR A 326 0.18 -20.00 -12.83
CA TYR A 326 -0.42 -19.71 -11.53
C TYR A 326 -1.77 -19.02 -11.66
N LYS A 327 -2.73 -19.46 -10.87
CA LYS A 327 -3.94 -18.70 -10.63
C LYS A 327 -3.62 -17.53 -9.72
N VAL A 328 -3.88 -16.34 -10.20
CA VAL A 328 -3.56 -15.09 -9.51
C VAL A 328 -4.81 -14.30 -9.23
N GLY A 329 -4.96 -13.78 -8.04
CA GLY A 329 -6.01 -12.83 -7.68
C GLY A 329 -5.45 -11.45 -7.42
N GLY A 330 -6.22 -10.40 -7.69
CA GLY A 330 -5.76 -9.06 -7.37
C GLY A 330 -6.76 -7.95 -7.67
N LYS A 331 -6.43 -6.74 -7.17
CA LYS A 331 -7.25 -5.54 -7.32
C LYS A 331 -6.40 -4.34 -7.70
N THR A 332 -6.78 -3.67 -8.76
CA THR A 332 -6.23 -2.38 -9.18
C THR A 332 -6.77 -1.24 -8.33
N GLY A 333 -5.94 -0.23 -8.10
CA GLY A 333 -6.30 1.03 -7.47
C GLY A 333 -5.84 2.22 -8.30
N THR A 334 -6.67 3.25 -8.34
CA THR A 334 -6.33 4.56 -8.88
C THR A 334 -7.00 5.59 -7.97
N ALA A 335 -6.21 6.47 -7.38
CA ALA A 335 -6.68 7.55 -6.53
C ALA A 335 -6.12 8.87 -7.07
N GLU A 336 -6.98 9.85 -7.28
CA GLU A 336 -6.56 11.21 -7.62
C GLU A 336 -6.14 11.93 -6.33
N LYS A 337 -4.95 12.52 -6.32
CA LYS A 337 -4.38 13.20 -5.15
C LYS A 337 -4.97 14.60 -4.96
N LEU A 338 -4.97 15.07 -3.74
CA LEU A 338 -5.30 16.45 -3.43
C LEU A 338 -4.07 17.37 -3.65
N PRO A 339 -4.25 18.59 -4.16
CA PRO A 339 -5.50 19.15 -4.69
C PRO A 339 -5.87 18.54 -6.05
N ARG A 340 -7.15 18.22 -6.24
CA ARG A 340 -7.65 17.57 -7.49
C ARG A 340 -7.30 18.37 -8.77
N SER A 341 -7.17 19.69 -8.63
CA SER A 341 -6.76 20.58 -9.74
C SER A 341 -5.36 20.30 -10.30
N ALA A 342 -4.51 19.59 -9.55
CA ALA A 342 -3.17 19.19 -10.01
C ALA A 342 -3.20 17.96 -10.92
N HIS A 343 -4.31 17.19 -10.91
CA HIS A 343 -4.47 15.95 -11.67
C HIS A 343 -3.35 14.93 -11.47
N ASN A 344 -2.82 14.87 -10.25
CA ASN A 344 -1.82 13.88 -9.87
C ASN A 344 -2.52 12.62 -9.36
N TYR A 345 -2.00 11.46 -9.73
CA TYR A 345 -2.60 10.18 -9.38
C TYR A 345 -1.63 9.31 -8.60
N LEU A 346 -2.20 8.50 -7.72
CA LEU A 346 -1.55 7.37 -7.13
C LEU A 346 -2.18 6.12 -7.75
N VAL A 347 -1.36 5.30 -8.40
CA VAL A 347 -1.81 4.05 -8.99
C VAL A 347 -1.25 2.87 -8.22
N SER A 348 -2.05 1.82 -8.06
CA SER A 348 -1.68 0.69 -7.22
C SER A 348 -2.24 -0.63 -7.73
N PHE A 349 -1.62 -1.72 -7.27
CA PHE A 349 -2.14 -3.06 -7.43
C PHE A 349 -1.80 -3.88 -6.19
N CYS A 350 -2.81 -4.51 -5.60
CA CYS A 350 -2.64 -5.49 -4.53
C CYS A 350 -3.10 -6.84 -5.05
N GLY A 351 -2.18 -7.79 -5.11
CA GLY A 351 -2.46 -9.11 -5.65
C GLY A 351 -1.76 -10.22 -4.87
N PHE A 352 -2.16 -11.45 -5.12
CA PHE A 352 -1.69 -12.63 -4.41
C PHE A 352 -1.72 -13.88 -5.29
N ALA A 353 -0.94 -14.87 -4.91
CA ALA A 353 -0.91 -16.18 -5.54
C ALA A 353 -0.49 -17.28 -4.53
N PRO A 354 -0.89 -18.56 -4.75
CA PRO A 354 -2.00 -19.00 -5.61
C PRO A 354 -3.36 -18.44 -5.16
N ALA A 355 -4.34 -18.35 -6.07
CA ALA A 355 -5.65 -17.77 -5.72
C ALA A 355 -6.44 -18.62 -4.72
N ASP A 356 -6.29 -19.96 -4.81
CA ASP A 356 -7.03 -20.90 -3.96
C ASP A 356 -6.41 -21.06 -2.56
N ASP A 357 -5.07 -20.91 -2.45
CA ASP A 357 -4.29 -20.99 -1.20
C ASP A 357 -3.19 -19.93 -1.17
N PRO A 358 -3.50 -18.69 -0.82
CA PRO A 358 -2.57 -17.56 -0.89
C PRO A 358 -1.30 -17.76 -0.05
N GLN A 359 -0.14 -17.83 -0.70
CA GLN A 359 1.18 -17.97 -0.08
C GLN A 359 1.98 -16.67 -0.12
N LEU A 360 1.69 -15.82 -1.10
CA LEU A 360 2.40 -14.56 -1.29
C LEU A 360 1.42 -13.45 -1.68
N LEU A 361 1.52 -12.33 -0.99
CA LEU A 361 0.82 -11.09 -1.30
C LEU A 361 1.86 -10.05 -1.70
N VAL A 362 1.63 -9.36 -2.82
CA VAL A 362 2.45 -8.22 -3.29
C VAL A 362 1.54 -7.01 -3.44
N TYR A 363 1.86 -5.94 -2.73
CA TYR A 363 1.20 -4.66 -2.87
C TYR A 363 2.16 -3.63 -3.46
N VAL A 364 1.79 -3.06 -4.59
CA VAL A 364 2.56 -2.04 -5.34
C VAL A 364 1.82 -0.73 -5.31
N VAL A 365 2.52 0.35 -4.98
CA VAL A 365 2.02 1.72 -5.01
C VAL A 365 3.01 2.59 -5.78
N ILE A 366 2.52 3.27 -6.82
CA ILE A 366 3.28 4.22 -7.63
C ILE A 366 2.63 5.59 -7.46
N ASP A 367 3.39 6.54 -6.95
CA ASP A 367 2.92 7.89 -6.72
C ASP A 367 3.32 8.83 -7.86
N THR A 368 2.33 9.54 -8.37
CA THR A 368 2.49 10.61 -9.35
C THR A 368 3.36 10.17 -10.55
N PRO A 369 2.91 9.22 -11.39
CA PRO A 369 3.57 8.99 -12.66
C PRO A 369 3.50 10.29 -13.48
N ASN A 370 4.64 10.92 -13.79
CA ASN A 370 4.68 12.20 -14.50
C ASN A 370 4.60 11.98 -16.02
N LEU A 371 3.45 11.48 -16.47
CA LEU A 371 3.15 11.21 -17.87
C LEU A 371 2.12 12.20 -18.42
N PRO A 372 2.06 12.43 -19.77
CA PRO A 372 1.08 13.34 -20.34
C PRO A 372 -0.37 12.88 -20.15
N GLY A 373 -1.23 13.79 -19.71
CA GLY A 373 -2.68 13.61 -19.69
C GLY A 373 -3.15 12.42 -18.87
N LYS A 374 -4.00 11.58 -19.46
CA LYS A 374 -4.64 10.44 -18.78
C LYS A 374 -3.70 9.24 -18.52
N GLU A 375 -2.53 9.19 -19.13
CA GLU A 375 -1.56 8.10 -18.95
C GLU A 375 -1.08 7.98 -17.51
N GLN A 376 -1.16 9.06 -16.74
CA GLN A 376 -0.82 9.06 -15.31
C GLN A 376 -1.70 8.12 -14.46
N ALA A 377 -2.94 7.88 -14.87
CA ALA A 377 -3.93 7.13 -14.11
C ALA A 377 -3.94 5.62 -14.40
N HIS A 378 -2.96 5.12 -15.18
CA HIS A 378 -2.91 3.71 -15.57
C HIS A 378 -2.35 2.82 -14.47
N SER A 379 -3.22 2.08 -13.79
CA SER A 379 -2.84 1.07 -12.78
C SER A 379 -2.08 -0.13 -13.38
N THR A 380 -2.05 -0.28 -14.70
CA THR A 380 -1.30 -1.31 -15.42
C THR A 380 0.19 -1.29 -15.05
N PHE A 381 0.77 -0.12 -14.78
CA PHE A 381 2.17 -0.01 -14.35
C PHE A 381 2.44 -0.78 -13.04
N ALA A 382 1.53 -0.68 -12.07
CA ALA A 382 1.63 -1.41 -10.82
C ALA A 382 1.37 -2.92 -10.99
N THR A 383 0.45 -3.26 -11.90
CA THR A 383 0.12 -4.64 -12.23
C THR A 383 1.27 -5.37 -12.92
N GLU A 384 2.01 -4.69 -13.82
CA GLU A 384 3.20 -5.24 -14.48
C GLU A 384 4.35 -5.49 -13.49
N ILE A 385 4.57 -4.60 -12.52
CA ILE A 385 5.55 -4.83 -11.43
C ILE A 385 5.17 -6.09 -10.66
N PHE A 386 3.91 -6.20 -10.25
CA PHE A 386 3.40 -7.37 -9.54
C PHE A 386 3.65 -8.66 -10.32
N GLN A 387 3.29 -8.69 -11.61
CA GLN A 387 3.48 -9.86 -12.47
C GLN A 387 4.94 -10.31 -12.51
N LYS A 388 5.88 -9.38 -12.67
CA LYS A 388 7.31 -9.68 -12.73
C LYS A 388 7.85 -10.20 -11.39
N ILE A 389 7.46 -9.58 -10.27
CA ILE A 389 7.85 -10.04 -8.94
C ILE A 389 7.34 -11.47 -8.70
N MET A 390 6.08 -11.74 -8.99
CA MET A 390 5.47 -13.06 -8.79
C MET A 390 6.13 -14.12 -9.67
N THR A 391 6.48 -13.79 -10.92
CA THR A 391 7.17 -14.72 -11.83
C THR A 391 8.50 -15.22 -11.26
N GLU A 392 9.25 -14.36 -10.56
CA GLU A 392 10.53 -14.73 -9.94
C GLU A 392 10.33 -15.31 -8.52
N ALA A 393 9.43 -14.72 -7.73
CA ALA A 393 9.31 -15.05 -6.32
C ALA A 393 8.61 -16.39 -6.06
N LEU A 394 7.55 -16.76 -6.83
CA LEU A 394 6.80 -17.98 -6.59
C LEU A 394 7.67 -19.24 -6.76
N PRO A 395 8.40 -19.43 -7.88
CA PRO A 395 9.32 -20.56 -8.00
C PRO A 395 10.44 -20.54 -6.95
N TYR A 396 10.98 -19.36 -6.63
CA TYR A 396 12.01 -19.19 -5.61
C TYR A 396 11.54 -19.67 -4.22
N LEU A 397 10.28 -19.38 -3.87
CA LEU A 397 9.65 -19.84 -2.63
C LEU A 397 9.18 -21.30 -2.68
N ASN A 398 9.45 -22.03 -3.78
CA ASN A 398 8.96 -23.38 -4.03
C ASN A 398 7.43 -23.49 -4.05
N VAL A 399 6.73 -22.44 -4.46
CA VAL A 399 5.30 -22.49 -4.77
C VAL A 399 5.18 -23.10 -6.15
N PHE A 400 4.55 -24.28 -6.23
CA PHE A 400 4.43 -25.01 -7.50
C PHE A 400 3.30 -24.44 -8.36
N PRO A 401 3.45 -24.47 -9.71
CA PRO A 401 2.38 -24.11 -10.63
C PRO A 401 1.10 -24.92 -10.37
N ASP A 402 -0.04 -24.25 -10.44
CA ASP A 402 -1.39 -24.82 -10.22
C ASP A 402 -2.25 -24.84 -11.51
N THR A 403 -1.66 -24.39 -12.65
CA THR A 403 -2.27 -24.43 -13.99
C THR A 403 -1.34 -25.09 -15.00
N ASP A 404 -1.84 -25.42 -16.19
CA ASP A 404 -1.05 -26.02 -17.26
C ASP A 404 -0.25 -24.95 -18.01
N THR A 405 1.04 -24.82 -17.66
CA THR A 405 1.96 -23.80 -18.18
C THR A 405 2.08 -23.80 -19.70
N ALA A 406 1.98 -24.96 -20.35
CA ALA A 406 2.22 -25.07 -21.79
C ALA A 406 1.13 -24.38 -22.66
N ALA A 407 -0.11 -24.31 -22.16
CA ALA A 407 -1.20 -23.64 -22.84
C ALA A 407 -1.20 -22.12 -22.59
N GLU A 408 -0.74 -21.71 -21.41
CA GLU A 408 -0.74 -20.30 -20.98
C GLU A 408 0.47 -19.53 -21.54
N ASP A 409 1.66 -20.14 -21.58
CA ASP A 409 2.85 -19.53 -22.20
C ASP A 409 2.61 -19.18 -23.67
N ALA A 410 1.85 -20.02 -24.40
CA ALA A 410 1.47 -19.75 -25.79
C ALA A 410 0.53 -18.54 -25.90
N SER A 411 -0.39 -18.35 -24.94
CA SER A 411 -1.33 -17.24 -24.96
C SER A 411 -0.70 -15.92 -24.53
N LEU A 412 0.24 -15.95 -23.60
CA LEU A 412 0.99 -14.77 -23.14
C LEU A 412 2.02 -14.30 -24.17
N ALA A 413 2.66 -15.24 -24.90
CA ALA A 413 3.57 -14.92 -25.99
C ALA A 413 2.85 -14.21 -27.14
N ASP A 414 1.63 -14.63 -27.46
CA ASP A 414 0.81 -14.01 -28.52
C ASP A 414 0.38 -12.58 -28.16
N GLN A 415 0.17 -12.29 -26.87
CA GLN A 415 -0.13 -10.93 -26.37
C GLN A 415 1.10 -10.01 -26.34
N SER A 416 2.31 -10.56 -26.11
CA SER A 416 3.54 -9.77 -26.07
C SER A 416 4.02 -9.35 -27.46
N GLU A 417 3.75 -10.14 -28.50
CA GLU A 417 4.09 -9.78 -29.89
C GLU A 417 3.26 -8.59 -30.41
N GLY A 418 2.09 -8.31 -29.85
CA GLY A 418 1.27 -7.15 -30.18
C GLY A 418 1.78 -5.82 -29.61
N ILE A 419 2.67 -5.84 -28.63
CA ILE A 419 3.15 -4.64 -27.91
C ILE A 419 4.54 -4.17 -28.36
N THR A 420 5.31 -5.01 -29.08
CA THR A 420 6.73 -4.76 -29.38
C THR A 420 7.06 -4.04 -30.68
N ASN A 421 6.09 -3.49 -31.44
CA ASN A 421 6.40 -2.90 -32.74
C ASN A 421 6.06 -1.41 -32.92
N ASN A 422 6.36 -0.55 -31.94
CA ASN A 422 6.31 0.90 -32.19
C ASN A 422 7.43 1.71 -31.53
N ASN A 423 8.66 1.22 -31.47
CA ASN A 423 9.80 2.10 -31.17
C ASN A 423 11.16 1.49 -31.57
N GLU A 424 11.40 1.37 -32.88
CA GLU A 424 12.77 1.41 -33.41
C GLU A 424 12.78 2.29 -34.67
N GLY A 425 12.86 3.60 -34.46
CA GLY A 425 13.19 4.58 -35.47
C GLY A 425 14.70 4.80 -35.54
N GLY A 426 15.45 3.87 -36.11
CA GLY A 426 16.84 4.08 -36.52
C GLY A 426 16.89 4.80 -37.87
N LEU A 427 17.57 5.94 -37.92
CA LEU A 427 17.93 6.69 -39.10
C LEU A 427 18.88 5.89 -40.01
N GLU A 428 18.47 5.59 -41.24
CA GLU A 428 19.37 5.38 -42.39
C GLU A 428 18.73 5.96 -43.67
N PRO A 429 19.54 6.47 -44.66
CA PRO A 429 19.08 7.38 -45.70
C PRO A 429 18.63 6.71 -46.99
N GLY A 430 17.56 7.22 -47.49
CA GLY A 430 17.00 7.28 -48.80
C GLY A 430 17.48 6.41 -49.97
N THR A 431 16.54 5.66 -50.54
CA THR A 431 16.34 5.58 -52.01
C THR A 431 14.86 5.36 -52.26
N GLY A 432 14.28 6.18 -53.12
CA GLY A 432 12.86 6.16 -53.43
C GLY A 432 12.44 4.99 -54.30
N GLU A 433 11.15 4.65 -54.16
CA GLU A 433 10.27 4.29 -55.28
C GLU A 433 8.81 4.19 -54.81
N THR A 434 8.02 5.07 -55.39
CA THR A 434 6.60 5.04 -55.80
C THR A 434 5.53 4.28 -55.00
N GLU A 435 4.59 5.09 -54.62
CA GLU A 435 3.25 4.94 -54.10
C GLU A 435 2.34 3.91 -54.81
N ALA A 436 1.51 3.23 -53.99
CA ALA A 436 0.22 2.73 -54.47
C ALA A 436 -0.86 3.30 -53.52
N GLU A 437 -1.57 4.32 -54.02
CA GLU A 437 -2.76 4.89 -53.40
C GLU A 437 -3.87 3.82 -53.37
N THR A 438 -4.39 3.52 -52.17
CA THR A 438 -5.68 2.83 -52.03
C THR A 438 -6.76 3.87 -51.92
N GLU A 439 -7.61 3.95 -52.97
CA GLU A 439 -8.77 4.83 -53.05
C GLU A 439 -9.79 4.52 -51.94
N ALA A 440 -10.33 5.58 -51.31
CA ALA A 440 -11.44 5.51 -50.38
C ALA A 440 -12.74 5.05 -51.08
N PRO A 441 -13.62 4.26 -50.41
CA PRO A 441 -14.86 3.80 -50.99
C PRO A 441 -15.82 4.97 -51.25
N THR A 442 -16.34 5.05 -52.48
CA THR A 442 -17.32 6.04 -52.92
C THR A 442 -18.69 5.39 -53.14
N ASP A 443 -19.77 6.16 -52.97
CA ASP A 443 -21.14 5.73 -53.28
C ASP A 443 -21.39 5.63 -54.80
N ALA A 444 -22.58 5.18 -55.20
CA ALA A 444 -22.94 4.97 -56.59
C ALA A 444 -22.95 6.25 -57.42
N ASP A 445 -22.85 7.42 -56.80
CA ASP A 445 -22.83 8.75 -57.43
C ASP A 445 -21.44 9.42 -57.37
N GLY A 446 -20.41 8.70 -56.84
CA GLY A 446 -19.02 9.13 -56.85
C GLY A 446 -18.60 10.02 -55.65
N ASN A 447 -19.39 10.11 -54.58
CA ASN A 447 -19.04 10.86 -53.40
C ASN A 447 -18.38 9.96 -52.35
N VAL A 448 -17.33 10.47 -51.67
CA VAL A 448 -16.64 9.78 -50.58
C VAL A 448 -17.61 9.57 -49.39
N ILE A 449 -17.80 8.32 -49.00
CA ILE A 449 -18.63 7.98 -47.85
C ILE A 449 -17.84 8.33 -46.57
N PRO A 450 -18.36 9.23 -45.69
CA PRO A 450 -17.72 9.48 -44.43
C PRO A 450 -17.78 8.21 -43.57
N GLN A 451 -16.63 7.68 -43.13
CA GLN A 451 -16.62 6.65 -42.10
C GLN A 451 -17.10 7.28 -40.79
N GLU A 452 -18.19 6.78 -40.26
CA GLU A 452 -18.58 7.02 -38.88
C GLU A 452 -17.48 6.44 -37.99
N THR A 453 -16.69 7.31 -37.38
CA THR A 453 -15.78 6.95 -36.29
C THR A 453 -16.66 6.60 -35.11
N THR A 454 -16.71 5.32 -34.76
CA THR A 454 -17.17 4.88 -33.45
C THR A 454 -16.33 5.62 -32.41
N PRO A 455 -16.93 6.24 -31.37
CA PRO A 455 -16.17 6.91 -30.33
C PRO A 455 -15.30 5.88 -29.61
N GLN A 456 -14.01 6.02 -29.74
CA GLN A 456 -13.07 5.35 -28.84
C GLN A 456 -13.39 5.81 -27.42
N ASP A 457 -13.43 4.87 -26.49
CA ASP A 457 -13.72 5.07 -25.08
C ASP A 457 -12.87 6.21 -24.50
N GLU A 458 -13.46 7.39 -24.36
CA GLU A 458 -12.86 8.51 -23.63
C GLU A 458 -12.93 8.21 -22.14
N VAL A 459 -11.82 7.83 -21.56
CA VAL A 459 -11.63 7.87 -20.09
C VAL A 459 -11.65 9.35 -19.67
N VAL A 460 -12.77 9.82 -19.14
CA VAL A 460 -12.89 11.20 -18.64
C VAL A 460 -12.23 11.26 -17.27
N PRO A 461 -11.45 12.30 -16.94
CA PRO A 461 -10.91 12.50 -15.60
C PRO A 461 -12.01 12.44 -14.55
N PHE A 462 -11.70 11.87 -13.42
CA PHE A 462 -12.59 11.74 -12.28
C PHE A 462 -12.88 13.14 -11.74
N ASP A 463 -14.02 13.72 -12.12
CA ASP A 463 -14.57 14.92 -11.48
C ASP A 463 -15.50 14.44 -10.39
N ASP A 464 -15.05 14.52 -9.13
CA ASP A 464 -15.79 14.09 -7.95
C ASP A 464 -16.96 15.00 -7.60
N GLY A 465 -17.11 16.12 -8.28
CA GLY A 465 -18.17 17.08 -8.02
C GLY A 465 -18.06 17.77 -6.65
N LEU A 466 -16.95 17.59 -5.94
CA LEU A 466 -16.64 18.23 -4.67
C LEU A 466 -15.99 19.61 -4.87
N GLY A 467 -16.39 20.34 -5.90
CA GLY A 467 -16.02 21.73 -6.06
C GLY A 467 -16.53 22.53 -4.87
N LEU A 468 -15.63 22.95 -3.99
CA LEU A 468 -15.89 24.06 -3.09
C LEU A 468 -16.20 25.29 -3.95
N PRO A 469 -17.18 26.12 -3.61
CA PRO A 469 -17.47 27.31 -4.39
C PRO A 469 -16.26 28.26 -4.37
N ASP A 470 -15.68 28.50 -5.54
CA ASP A 470 -14.75 29.60 -5.80
C ASP A 470 -15.51 30.91 -5.83
N ASP A 471 -16.03 31.37 -4.70
CA ASP A 471 -16.56 32.72 -4.54
C ASP A 471 -16.38 33.18 -3.10
N MET A 472 -15.17 33.63 -2.77
CA MET A 472 -14.98 34.66 -1.77
C MET A 472 -14.34 35.88 -2.46
N PRO A 473 -14.96 37.07 -2.41
CA PRO A 473 -14.44 38.25 -3.04
C PRO A 473 -13.13 38.70 -2.35
N ALA A 474 -12.14 39.04 -3.15
CA ALA A 474 -10.93 39.68 -2.70
C ALA A 474 -11.25 41.03 -2.05
N ASP A 475 -11.16 41.10 -0.73
CA ASP A 475 -11.24 42.37 -0.01
C ASP A 475 -9.86 43.02 -0.01
N THR A 476 -9.71 44.06 -0.81
CA THR A 476 -8.59 44.97 -0.81
C THR A 476 -8.85 46.05 0.24
N SER A 477 -8.20 45.95 1.41
CA SER A 477 -7.98 47.11 2.24
C SER A 477 -6.60 47.08 2.89
N ASP A 478 -5.79 47.97 2.40
CA ASP A 478 -4.57 48.51 2.97
C ASP A 478 -4.79 49.04 4.41
N GLY A 479 -3.82 48.80 5.33
CA GLY A 479 -3.87 49.40 6.63
C GLY A 479 -2.98 48.74 7.68
N SER A 480 -1.75 49.25 7.76
CA SER A 480 -0.81 49.14 8.88
C SER A 480 -1.45 49.14 10.26
N ASP A 481 -1.16 48.18 11.15
CA ASP A 481 -0.66 48.53 12.48
C ASP A 481 0.00 47.34 13.21
N ALA A 482 1.06 47.68 13.93
CA ALA A 482 1.85 46.75 14.72
C ALA A 482 1.20 46.48 16.07
N GLY A 483 1.06 45.18 16.41
CA GLY A 483 0.59 44.76 17.72
C GLY A 483 1.14 43.41 18.12
N THR A 484 2.13 43.44 18.99
CA THR A 484 2.72 42.31 19.72
C THR A 484 1.63 41.53 20.47
N ALA A 485 1.56 40.20 20.28
CA ALA A 485 0.84 39.30 21.17
C ALA A 485 1.75 38.14 21.57
N GLU A 486 1.87 37.99 22.87
CA GLU A 486 2.70 37.07 23.63
C GLU A 486 2.33 35.61 23.37
N ALA A 487 3.37 34.78 23.26
CA ALA A 487 3.29 33.34 23.32
C ALA A 487 3.00 32.88 24.76
N GLN A 488 1.84 32.26 24.99
CA GLN A 488 1.59 31.51 26.21
C GLN A 488 2.03 30.06 26.03
N SER A 489 3.10 29.72 26.74
CA SER A 489 3.58 28.36 26.98
C SER A 489 2.62 27.62 27.90
N MET A 490 2.15 26.44 27.47
CA MET A 490 1.49 25.48 28.38
C MET A 490 2.55 24.63 29.05
N GLU A 491 2.67 24.81 30.38
CA GLU A 491 3.47 24.01 31.29
C GLU A 491 2.87 22.59 31.42
N ALA A 492 3.76 21.60 31.38
CA ALA A 492 3.47 20.22 31.71
C ALA A 492 3.34 20.07 33.25
N VAL A 493 2.22 19.53 33.68
CA VAL A 493 2.01 19.14 35.08
C VAL A 493 2.70 17.78 35.32
N GLN A 494 3.73 17.79 36.13
CA GLN A 494 4.30 16.59 36.75
C GLN A 494 3.55 16.27 38.02
N GLU A 495 2.84 15.15 38.09
CA GLU A 495 2.39 14.57 39.34
C GLU A 495 3.51 13.75 39.97
N THR A 496 3.94 14.19 41.15
CA THR A 496 4.85 13.46 42.03
C THR A 496 4.02 12.64 43.02
N GLU A 497 4.03 11.34 42.91
CA GLU A 497 3.58 10.44 44.01
C GLU A 497 4.63 10.33 45.08
N THR A 498 4.25 10.72 46.26
CA THR A 498 5.02 10.53 47.51
C THR A 498 4.79 9.12 48.06
N VAL A 499 5.88 8.36 48.17
CA VAL A 499 5.94 7.09 48.92
C VAL A 499 5.93 7.39 50.40
N GLN A 500 4.97 6.85 51.13
CA GLN A 500 4.99 6.80 52.59
C GLN A 500 5.42 5.40 53.06
N ASP A 501 6.50 5.41 53.80
CA ASP A 501 7.06 4.32 54.60
C ASP A 501 6.10 3.89 55.72
N GLY A 502 5.96 2.61 55.95
CA GLY A 502 5.24 2.07 57.11
C GLY A 502 5.65 0.62 57.35
N ALA A 503 6.41 0.44 58.37
CA ALA A 503 7.08 -0.78 58.80
C ALA A 503 6.15 -1.78 59.52
N GLU A 504 6.65 -3.02 59.55
CA GLU A 504 6.63 -4.05 60.59
C GLU A 504 5.50 -5.08 60.73
N GLU A 505 6.01 -6.30 60.94
CA GLU A 505 5.51 -7.49 61.66
C GLU A 505 4.58 -8.44 60.90
N THR A 506 4.75 -9.77 60.90
CA THR A 506 5.46 -10.80 61.66
C THR A 506 5.32 -12.14 60.92
N MET A 507 6.25 -13.04 61.22
CA MET A 507 6.24 -14.46 60.85
C MET A 507 4.95 -15.20 61.21
N GLU A 508 4.56 -16.16 60.36
CA GLU A 508 4.20 -17.50 60.88
C GLU A 508 4.36 -18.57 59.78
N THR A 509 5.19 -19.52 60.13
CA THR A 509 5.38 -20.83 59.49
C THR A 509 4.17 -21.72 59.70
N THR A 510 3.73 -22.46 58.65
CA THR A 510 3.22 -23.82 58.87
C THR A 510 3.48 -24.70 57.65
N GLN A 511 4.11 -25.82 57.95
CA GLN A 511 4.38 -26.98 57.09
C GLN A 511 3.12 -27.82 56.82
N ALA A 512 3.23 -28.60 55.78
CA ALA A 512 2.82 -29.99 55.56
C ALA A 512 1.62 -30.31 54.67
N ALA A 513 1.97 -31.01 53.62
CA ALA A 513 1.52 -32.33 53.19
C ALA A 513 0.10 -32.48 52.61
N GLN A 514 0.02 -32.72 51.36
CA GLN A 514 -0.20 -34.04 50.70
C GLN A 514 0.03 -33.94 49.22
#